data_9aabc4d58d857c4e9c826d34b2443a04
#
_entry.id   9aabc4d58d857c4e9c826d34b2443a04
#
_cell.length_a   1.000
_cell.length_b   1.000
_cell.length_c   1.000
_cell.angle_alpha   90.00
_cell.angle_beta   90.00
_cell.angle_gamma   90.00
#
_symmetry.space_group_name_H-M   'P 1'
#
loop_
_entity.id
_entity.type
_entity.pdbx_description
1 polymer ?
#
loop_
_entity_poly.entity_id
_entity_poly.type
_entity_poly.pdbx_seq_one_letter_code
_entity_poly.pdbx_strand_id
1 'polypeptide(L)'
;MQLHERLVSGESELDLHVFRSESRTPVERTLILLHGLPRALGMGRTAAGMLPELGEHLAHESGWLVATGTMSGVGTSTGTFSGTQWLADLRTIVDRLAEEEHPIACAAFGLGGNVALRLAALDERIRGVATFATSAHLDEWCGEAAKFRAQINRAGVVQSGHQLLEADALIADVMQLDPLGSIAQIPPRRLLIGHGAEDREVNVTNARDLYAAAEEHAELRIIQGAGHTLRADPRMVATLLGWLDRH
;
A
#
# COMPACT_ATOMS: atom_id res chain seq x y z
N MET A 1 -22.42 0.86 -5.25
CA MET A 1 -22.12 0.00 -6.44
C MET A 1 -20.69 -0.53 -6.31
N GLN A 2 -20.51 -1.83 -6.55
CA GLN A 2 -19.21 -2.50 -6.55
C GLN A 2 -18.93 -3.06 -7.95
N LEU A 3 -17.73 -2.84 -8.48
CA LEU A 3 -17.23 -3.45 -9.69
C LEU A 3 -16.01 -4.32 -9.32
N HIS A 4 -15.90 -5.49 -9.94
CA HIS A 4 -14.76 -6.39 -9.79
C HIS A 4 -14.15 -6.63 -11.16
N GLU A 5 -12.85 -6.38 -11.28
CA GLU A 5 -12.11 -6.47 -12.54
C GLU A 5 -10.84 -7.32 -12.37
N ARG A 6 -10.37 -7.89 -13.47
CA ARG A 6 -9.05 -8.49 -13.60
C ARG A 6 -8.18 -7.61 -14.48
N LEU A 7 -7.01 -7.22 -13.98
CA LEU A 7 -6.04 -6.42 -14.73
C LEU A 7 -4.81 -7.26 -15.06
N VAL A 8 -4.29 -7.10 -16.26
CA VAL A 8 -3.04 -7.75 -16.68
C VAL A 8 -1.85 -6.84 -16.36
N SER A 9 -0.92 -7.32 -15.53
CA SER A 9 0.32 -6.66 -15.15
C SER A 9 1.51 -7.57 -15.48
N GLY A 10 2.12 -7.36 -16.65
CA GLY A 10 3.12 -8.28 -17.17
C GLY A 10 2.54 -9.67 -17.39
N GLU A 11 3.09 -10.67 -16.70
CA GLU A 11 2.59 -12.06 -16.70
C GLU A 11 1.58 -12.36 -15.60
N SER A 12 1.22 -11.37 -14.79
CA SER A 12 0.31 -11.50 -13.65
C SER A 12 -1.08 -11.00 -13.99
N GLU A 13 -2.09 -11.63 -13.41
CA GLU A 13 -3.47 -11.11 -13.35
C GLU A 13 -3.75 -10.61 -11.95
N LEU A 14 -4.12 -9.35 -11.83
CA LEU A 14 -4.43 -8.68 -10.57
C LEU A 14 -5.93 -8.66 -10.33
N ASP A 15 -6.30 -8.80 -9.07
CA ASP A 15 -7.66 -8.69 -8.58
C ASP A 15 -7.93 -7.26 -8.11
N LEU A 16 -8.88 -6.56 -8.76
CA LEU A 16 -9.23 -5.18 -8.47
C LEU A 16 -10.71 -5.06 -8.13
N HIS A 17 -11.02 -4.50 -6.96
CA HIS A 17 -12.38 -4.12 -6.58
C HIS A 17 -12.49 -2.60 -6.57
N VAL A 18 -13.55 -2.07 -7.16
CA VAL A 18 -13.84 -0.63 -7.23
C VAL A 18 -15.20 -0.37 -6.59
N PHE A 19 -15.23 0.58 -5.65
CA PHE A 19 -16.40 0.95 -4.87
C PHE A 19 -16.79 2.40 -5.15
N ARG A 20 -18.10 2.63 -5.36
CA ARG A 20 -18.72 3.97 -5.43
C ARG A 20 -19.85 4.05 -4.41
N SER A 21 -19.97 5.17 -3.72
CA SER A 21 -21.13 5.44 -2.87
C SER A 21 -22.40 5.58 -3.71
N GLU A 22 -23.50 5.01 -3.23
CA GLU A 22 -24.84 5.20 -3.80
C GLU A 22 -25.66 6.22 -2.98
N SER A 23 -25.24 6.48 -1.76
CA SER A 23 -25.95 7.32 -0.80
C SER A 23 -25.37 8.74 -0.65
N ARG A 24 -24.16 8.97 -1.12
CA ARG A 24 -23.50 10.29 -1.11
C ARG A 24 -23.34 10.84 -2.51
N THR A 25 -23.31 12.17 -2.60
CA THR A 25 -22.88 12.85 -3.85
C THR A 25 -21.47 12.39 -4.18
N PRO A 26 -21.24 11.86 -5.39
CA PRO A 26 -19.92 11.43 -5.81
C PRO A 26 -18.92 12.59 -5.74
N VAL A 27 -17.76 12.33 -5.18
CA VAL A 27 -16.60 13.22 -5.20
C VAL A 27 -15.70 12.77 -6.34
N GLU A 28 -15.38 13.68 -7.24
CA GLU A 28 -14.50 13.42 -8.39
C GLU A 28 -13.04 13.21 -7.95
N ARG A 29 -12.81 12.18 -7.15
CA ARG A 29 -11.51 11.79 -6.61
C ARG A 29 -11.43 10.28 -6.45
N THR A 30 -10.24 9.75 -6.60
CA THR A 30 -9.96 8.31 -6.53
C THR A 30 -8.96 8.01 -5.43
N LEU A 31 -9.28 7.02 -4.59
CA LEU A 31 -8.39 6.46 -3.59
C LEU A 31 -8.03 5.03 -3.97
N ILE A 32 -6.73 4.72 -4.02
CA ILE A 32 -6.23 3.34 -4.14
C ILE A 32 -5.80 2.85 -2.76
N LEU A 33 -6.35 1.73 -2.31
CA LEU A 33 -5.92 1.06 -1.09
C LEU A 33 -5.00 -0.11 -1.42
N LEU A 34 -3.83 -0.18 -0.75
CA LEU A 34 -2.84 -1.22 -0.95
C LEU A 34 -2.53 -1.94 0.36
N HIS A 35 -2.48 -3.27 0.28
CA HIS A 35 -2.06 -4.12 1.41
C HIS A 35 -0.54 -4.16 1.55
N GLY A 36 -0.06 -4.56 2.72
CA GLY A 36 1.33 -4.93 2.97
C GLY A 36 1.63 -6.40 2.62
N LEU A 37 2.87 -6.81 2.84
CA LEU A 37 3.25 -8.22 2.68
C LEU A 37 2.50 -9.09 3.71
N PRO A 38 1.86 -10.20 3.27
CA PRO A 38 1.24 -11.15 4.21
C PRO A 38 2.28 -11.78 5.14
N ARG A 39 1.90 -12.07 6.39
CA ARG A 39 2.83 -12.63 7.39
C ARG A 39 2.94 -14.15 7.35
N ALA A 40 1.91 -14.82 6.86
CA ALA A 40 1.83 -16.27 6.80
C ALA A 40 0.92 -16.74 5.66
N LEU A 41 1.09 -18.00 5.26
CA LEU A 41 0.23 -18.67 4.27
C LEU A 41 -1.25 -18.55 4.68
N GLY A 42 -2.09 -18.15 3.75
CA GLY A 42 -3.53 -17.91 3.98
C GLY A 42 -3.87 -16.53 4.51
N MET A 43 -2.95 -15.80 5.14
CA MET A 43 -3.20 -14.41 5.55
C MET A 43 -3.28 -13.45 4.35
N GLY A 44 -2.71 -13.81 3.21
CA GLY A 44 -2.91 -13.09 1.95
C GLY A 44 -4.37 -13.03 1.54
N ARG A 45 -5.13 -14.14 1.76
CA ARG A 45 -6.58 -14.16 1.54
C ARG A 45 -7.31 -13.22 2.50
N THR A 46 -6.93 -13.21 3.78
CA THR A 46 -7.53 -12.33 4.79
C THR A 46 -7.18 -10.87 4.51
N ALA A 47 -5.94 -10.56 4.15
CA ALA A 47 -5.53 -9.20 3.79
C ALA A 47 -6.27 -8.70 2.55
N ALA A 48 -6.36 -9.52 1.51
CA ALA A 48 -7.13 -9.22 0.30
C ALA A 48 -8.63 -9.09 0.58
N GLY A 49 -9.20 -9.94 1.46
CA GLY A 49 -10.62 -9.89 1.83
C GLY A 49 -10.99 -8.70 2.71
N MET A 50 -10.12 -8.28 3.60
CA MET A 50 -10.39 -7.14 4.51
C MET A 50 -10.26 -5.77 3.83
N LEU A 51 -9.46 -5.65 2.77
CA LEU A 51 -9.34 -4.36 2.05
C LEU A 51 -10.61 -4.00 1.27
N PRO A 52 -11.29 -4.92 0.59
CA PRO A 52 -12.58 -4.61 -0.02
C PRO A 52 -13.62 -4.08 0.99
N GLU A 53 -13.73 -4.68 2.18
CA GLU A 53 -14.63 -4.19 3.24
C GLU A 53 -14.26 -2.76 3.68
N LEU A 54 -12.97 -2.50 3.90
CA LEU A 54 -12.47 -1.15 4.21
C LEU A 54 -12.72 -0.18 3.05
N GLY A 55 -12.51 -0.63 1.81
CA GLY A 55 -12.72 0.17 0.60
C GLY A 55 -14.19 0.58 0.43
N GLU A 56 -15.11 -0.34 0.64
CA GLU A 56 -16.55 -0.07 0.62
C GLU A 56 -16.94 0.95 1.69
N HIS A 57 -16.45 0.76 2.93
CA HIS A 57 -16.68 1.68 4.04
C HIS A 57 -16.15 3.09 3.73
N LEU A 58 -14.92 3.21 3.25
CA LEU A 58 -14.32 4.50 2.91
C LEU A 58 -15.06 5.17 1.75
N ALA A 59 -15.46 4.44 0.72
CA ALA A 59 -16.25 4.98 -0.39
C ALA A 59 -17.59 5.53 0.11
N HIS A 60 -18.27 4.79 1.02
CA HIS A 60 -19.53 5.22 1.61
C HIS A 60 -19.36 6.51 2.44
N GLU A 61 -18.33 6.59 3.29
CA GLU A 61 -18.11 7.72 4.19
C GLU A 61 -17.55 8.96 3.49
N SER A 62 -16.64 8.81 2.55
CA SER A 62 -15.98 9.94 1.87
C SER A 62 -16.69 10.40 0.59
N GLY A 63 -17.43 9.51 -0.07
CA GLY A 63 -17.98 9.74 -1.41
C GLY A 63 -16.96 9.58 -2.55
N TRP A 64 -15.69 9.26 -2.25
CA TRP A 64 -14.66 9.01 -3.25
C TRP A 64 -14.91 7.69 -3.99
N LEU A 65 -14.41 7.58 -5.21
CA LEU A 65 -14.18 6.28 -5.82
C LEU A 65 -13.02 5.60 -5.06
N VAL A 66 -13.25 4.42 -4.51
CA VAL A 66 -12.21 3.69 -3.78
C VAL A 66 -11.93 2.37 -4.49
N ALA A 67 -10.66 2.13 -4.82
CA ALA A 67 -10.21 0.90 -5.44
C ALA A 67 -9.28 0.13 -4.48
N THR A 68 -9.45 -1.18 -4.40
CA THR A 68 -8.56 -2.07 -3.64
C THR A 68 -7.91 -3.05 -4.58
N GLY A 69 -6.59 -2.94 -4.74
CA GLY A 69 -5.81 -3.84 -5.57
C GLY A 69 -5.12 -4.92 -4.74
N THR A 70 -5.20 -6.17 -5.22
CA THR A 70 -4.40 -7.27 -4.68
C THR A 70 -3.18 -7.47 -5.56
N MET A 71 -1.99 -7.33 -4.97
CA MET A 71 -0.72 -7.36 -5.68
C MET A 71 -0.34 -8.78 -6.11
N SER A 72 0.53 -8.91 -7.11
CA SER A 72 1.03 -10.20 -7.62
C SER A 72 1.47 -11.14 -6.51
N GLY A 73 1.08 -12.41 -6.62
CA GLY A 73 1.37 -13.47 -5.67
C GLY A 73 0.50 -13.48 -4.42
N VAL A 74 -0.42 -12.52 -4.23
CA VAL A 74 -1.27 -12.43 -3.04
C VAL A 74 -2.73 -12.72 -3.37
N GLY A 75 -3.40 -13.44 -2.47
CA GLY A 75 -4.84 -13.71 -2.56
C GLY A 75 -5.22 -14.46 -3.83
N THR A 76 -6.02 -13.83 -4.66
CA THR A 76 -6.51 -14.33 -5.95
C THR A 76 -5.72 -13.79 -7.16
N SER A 77 -4.80 -12.85 -6.94
CA SER A 77 -3.88 -12.38 -7.98
C SER A 77 -2.83 -13.44 -8.29
N THR A 78 -2.50 -13.62 -9.56
CA THR A 78 -1.47 -14.58 -9.98
C THR A 78 -0.06 -13.97 -9.87
N GLY A 79 0.96 -14.71 -10.28
CA GLY A 79 2.34 -14.22 -10.32
C GLY A 79 3.11 -14.44 -9.01
N THR A 80 4.15 -13.64 -8.83
CA THR A 80 5.10 -13.79 -7.72
C THR A 80 5.48 -12.43 -7.17
N PHE A 81 5.73 -12.39 -5.87
CA PHE A 81 6.21 -11.19 -5.20
C PHE A 81 7.61 -10.80 -5.67
N SER A 82 7.76 -9.53 -6.01
CA SER A 82 9.02 -8.76 -6.00
C SER A 82 8.67 -7.27 -5.83
N GLY A 83 9.63 -6.45 -5.41
CA GLY A 83 9.43 -5.00 -5.27
C GLY A 83 9.12 -4.35 -6.63
N THR A 84 9.86 -4.74 -7.65
CA THR A 84 9.67 -4.27 -9.03
C THR A 84 8.31 -4.71 -9.60
N GLN A 85 7.88 -5.96 -9.36
CA GLN A 85 6.58 -6.42 -9.82
C GLN A 85 5.44 -5.66 -9.13
N TRP A 86 5.49 -5.47 -7.81
CA TRP A 86 4.46 -4.70 -7.11
C TRP A 86 4.43 -3.23 -7.53
N LEU A 87 5.57 -2.66 -7.91
CA LEU A 87 5.60 -1.32 -8.50
C LEU A 87 4.89 -1.28 -9.87
N ALA A 88 5.11 -2.30 -10.71
CA ALA A 88 4.42 -2.46 -12.01
C ALA A 88 2.91 -2.70 -11.80
N ASP A 89 2.53 -3.50 -10.81
CA ASP A 89 1.14 -3.75 -10.46
C ASP A 89 0.40 -2.46 -10.10
N LEU A 90 0.98 -1.66 -9.19
CA LEU A 90 0.38 -0.38 -8.81
C LEU A 90 0.29 0.57 -10.00
N ARG A 91 1.29 0.59 -10.88
CA ARG A 91 1.24 1.39 -12.11
C ARG A 91 0.08 0.96 -13.01
N THR A 92 -0.13 -0.34 -13.19
CA THR A 92 -1.26 -0.89 -13.96
C THR A 92 -2.61 -0.46 -13.36
N ILE A 93 -2.72 -0.48 -12.02
CA ILE A 93 -3.93 0.00 -11.32
C ILE A 93 -4.13 1.51 -11.54
N VAL A 94 -3.07 2.30 -11.43
CA VAL A 94 -3.11 3.76 -11.68
C VAL A 94 -3.51 4.04 -13.13
N ASP A 95 -2.95 3.31 -14.11
CA ASP A 95 -3.28 3.47 -15.54
C ASP A 95 -4.78 3.21 -15.78
N ARG A 96 -5.32 2.14 -15.22
CA ARG A 96 -6.77 1.82 -15.31
C ARG A 96 -7.64 2.90 -14.67
N LEU A 97 -7.27 3.40 -13.49
CA LEU A 97 -8.08 4.38 -12.75
C LEU A 97 -7.92 5.81 -13.27
N ALA A 98 -6.86 6.10 -14.03
CA ALA A 98 -6.71 7.38 -14.71
C ALA A 98 -7.76 7.61 -15.81
N GLU A 99 -8.40 6.53 -16.31
CA GLU A 99 -9.53 6.62 -17.23
C GLU A 99 -10.77 7.30 -16.64
N GLU A 100 -10.85 7.38 -15.31
CA GLU A 100 -11.91 8.11 -14.59
C GLU A 100 -11.69 9.63 -14.59
N GLU A 101 -10.51 10.10 -15.03
CA GLU A 101 -10.11 11.52 -15.08
C GLU A 101 -10.12 12.24 -13.71
N HIS A 102 -10.10 11.47 -12.62
CA HIS A 102 -10.07 11.99 -11.25
C HIS A 102 -8.63 12.09 -10.72
N PRO A 103 -8.32 13.08 -9.85
CA PRO A 103 -7.08 13.05 -9.07
C PRO A 103 -6.99 11.78 -8.22
N ILE A 104 -5.83 11.12 -8.25
CA ILE A 104 -5.59 9.85 -7.56
C ILE A 104 -4.80 10.08 -6.27
N ALA A 105 -5.25 9.48 -5.18
CA ALA A 105 -4.48 9.32 -3.96
C ALA A 105 -4.28 7.83 -3.63
N CYS A 106 -3.20 7.51 -2.92
CA CYS A 106 -2.95 6.16 -2.41
C CYS A 106 -3.01 6.15 -0.88
N ALA A 107 -3.63 5.12 -0.30
CA ALA A 107 -3.48 4.79 1.11
C ALA A 107 -2.98 3.35 1.24
N ALA A 108 -1.85 3.14 1.92
CA ALA A 108 -1.13 1.90 1.83
C ALA A 108 -0.53 1.45 3.16
N PHE A 109 -0.44 0.14 3.37
CA PHE A 109 -0.03 -0.48 4.62
C PHE A 109 1.30 -1.25 4.44
N GLY A 110 2.22 -1.12 5.39
CA GLY A 110 3.50 -1.82 5.41
C GLY A 110 4.28 -1.66 4.10
N LEU A 111 4.69 -2.75 3.47
CA LEU A 111 5.44 -2.72 2.19
C LEU A 111 4.66 -2.08 1.04
N GLY A 112 3.32 -2.18 1.03
CA GLY A 112 2.49 -1.44 0.07
C GLY A 112 2.71 0.07 0.16
N GLY A 113 3.01 0.60 1.35
CA GLY A 113 3.39 1.99 1.57
C GLY A 113 4.69 2.35 0.84
N ASN A 114 5.71 1.49 0.89
CA ASN A 114 6.97 1.69 0.15
C ASN A 114 6.73 1.73 -1.36
N VAL A 115 5.87 0.82 -1.87
CA VAL A 115 5.48 0.79 -3.29
C VAL A 115 4.74 2.07 -3.69
N ALA A 116 3.79 2.54 -2.85
CA ALA A 116 3.05 3.77 -3.10
C ALA A 116 3.95 5.01 -3.10
N LEU A 117 4.89 5.12 -2.14
CA LEU A 117 5.87 6.20 -2.11
C LEU A 117 6.76 6.19 -3.36
N ARG A 118 7.27 5.00 -3.75
CA ARG A 118 8.12 4.87 -4.92
C ARG A 118 7.39 5.26 -6.20
N LEU A 119 6.17 4.79 -6.41
CA LEU A 119 5.41 5.16 -7.61
C LEU A 119 5.05 6.66 -7.60
N ALA A 120 4.65 7.22 -6.46
CA ALA A 120 4.33 8.63 -6.37
C ALA A 120 5.53 9.55 -6.68
N ALA A 121 6.75 9.13 -6.33
CA ALA A 121 7.97 9.83 -6.72
C ALA A 121 8.20 9.83 -8.23
N LEU A 122 7.71 8.82 -8.95
CA LEU A 122 7.89 8.62 -10.39
C LEU A 122 6.69 9.05 -11.24
N ASP A 123 5.52 9.22 -10.63
CA ASP A 123 4.25 9.44 -11.33
C ASP A 123 3.43 10.54 -10.64
N GLU A 124 3.34 11.70 -11.29
CA GLU A 124 2.64 12.86 -10.76
C GLU A 124 1.11 12.74 -10.77
N ARG A 125 0.53 11.71 -11.41
CA ARG A 125 -0.90 11.44 -11.33
C ARG A 125 -1.34 11.09 -9.91
N ILE A 126 -0.41 10.56 -9.09
CA ILE A 126 -0.64 10.35 -7.66
C ILE A 126 -0.46 11.68 -6.93
N ARG A 127 -1.56 12.29 -6.51
CA ARG A 127 -1.62 13.62 -5.90
C ARG A 127 -1.47 13.62 -4.38
N GLY A 128 -1.54 12.45 -3.75
CA GLY A 128 -1.34 12.31 -2.31
C GLY A 128 -1.07 10.86 -1.92
N VAL A 129 -0.31 10.68 -0.84
CA VAL A 129 -0.01 9.34 -0.30
C VAL A 129 -0.21 9.34 1.21
N ALA A 130 -0.99 8.38 1.70
CA ALA A 130 -1.11 8.04 3.11
C ALA A 130 -0.43 6.68 3.34
N THR A 131 0.56 6.62 4.22
CA THR A 131 1.27 5.38 4.57
C THR A 131 1.00 5.00 6.01
N PHE A 132 0.84 3.70 6.27
CA PHE A 132 0.56 3.17 7.61
C PHE A 132 1.49 2.00 7.94
N ALA A 133 2.22 2.09 9.05
CA ALA A 133 3.17 1.08 9.52
C ALA A 133 4.21 0.70 8.44
N THR A 134 4.71 1.72 7.72
CA THR A 134 5.64 1.58 6.59
C THR A 134 7.07 1.72 7.07
N SER A 135 7.98 0.89 6.56
CA SER A 135 9.41 0.96 6.90
C SER A 135 10.10 2.08 6.14
N ALA A 136 10.97 2.83 6.83
CA ALA A 136 11.92 3.77 6.25
C ALA A 136 13.22 3.07 5.84
N HIS A 137 13.56 1.98 6.54
CA HIS A 137 14.83 1.25 6.41
C HIS A 137 14.55 -0.18 5.94
N LEU A 138 14.59 -0.40 4.62
CA LEU A 138 14.29 -1.71 4.02
C LEU A 138 15.40 -2.73 4.24
N ASP A 139 16.64 -2.30 4.44
CA ASP A 139 17.76 -3.14 4.83
C ASP A 139 17.55 -3.79 6.20
N GLU A 140 17.11 -3.00 7.19
CA GLU A 140 16.72 -3.51 8.51
C GLU A 140 15.51 -4.42 8.44
N TRP A 141 14.51 -4.05 7.62
CA TRP A 141 13.28 -4.81 7.44
C TRP A 141 13.51 -6.16 6.75
N CYS A 142 14.34 -6.23 5.71
CA CYS A 142 14.74 -7.47 5.07
C CYS A 142 15.65 -8.30 6.00
N GLY A 143 16.58 -7.66 6.68
CA GLY A 143 17.54 -8.32 7.57
C GLY A 143 18.38 -9.36 6.84
N GLU A 144 18.61 -10.51 7.49
CA GLU A 144 19.40 -11.59 6.92
C GLU A 144 18.66 -12.31 5.77
N ALA A 145 19.33 -12.54 4.65
CA ALA A 145 18.77 -13.13 3.42
C ALA A 145 18.01 -14.45 3.66
N ALA A 146 18.57 -15.34 4.47
CA ALA A 146 17.93 -16.63 4.77
C ALA A 146 16.64 -16.46 5.58
N LYS A 147 16.60 -15.52 6.54
CA LYS A 147 15.42 -15.23 7.34
C LYS A 147 14.35 -14.54 6.49
N PHE A 148 14.75 -13.59 5.65
CA PHE A 148 13.86 -12.92 4.72
C PHE A 148 13.23 -13.92 3.74
N ARG A 149 14.03 -14.80 3.11
CA ARG A 149 13.52 -15.87 2.26
C ARG A 149 12.50 -16.76 2.97
N ALA A 150 12.80 -17.15 4.22
CA ALA A 150 11.87 -17.95 5.02
C ALA A 150 10.57 -17.19 5.33
N GLN A 151 10.63 -15.89 5.54
CA GLN A 151 9.45 -15.04 5.72
C GLN A 151 8.60 -14.98 4.45
N ILE A 152 9.21 -14.74 3.29
CA ILE A 152 8.52 -14.71 2.00
C ILE A 152 7.85 -16.06 1.70
N ASN A 153 8.54 -17.15 1.95
CA ASN A 153 7.97 -18.50 1.79
C ASN A 153 6.79 -18.75 2.74
N ARG A 154 6.87 -18.30 4.01
CA ARG A 154 5.74 -18.38 4.95
C ARG A 154 4.57 -17.49 4.54
N ALA A 155 4.83 -16.36 3.91
CA ALA A 155 3.80 -15.46 3.39
C ALA A 155 3.00 -16.09 2.24
N GLY A 156 3.58 -17.07 1.54
CA GLY A 156 2.92 -17.77 0.43
C GLY A 156 2.62 -16.87 -0.76
N VAL A 157 3.53 -15.93 -1.03
CA VAL A 157 3.37 -14.91 -2.10
C VAL A 157 3.98 -15.34 -3.43
N VAL A 158 3.94 -16.64 -3.69
CA VAL A 158 4.37 -17.27 -4.95
C VAL A 158 3.25 -18.17 -5.42
N GLN A 159 2.69 -17.90 -6.58
CA GLN A 159 1.67 -18.76 -7.18
C GLN A 159 2.31 -19.92 -7.95
N SER A 160 1.54 -21.00 -8.13
CA SER A 160 2.00 -22.20 -8.85
C SER A 160 2.52 -21.85 -10.26
N GLY A 161 3.70 -22.38 -10.60
CA GLY A 161 4.33 -22.15 -11.89
C GLY A 161 5.28 -20.96 -11.96
N HIS A 162 5.35 -20.14 -10.91
CA HIS A 162 6.26 -18.99 -10.83
C HIS A 162 7.43 -19.28 -9.88
N GLN A 163 8.56 -18.65 -10.14
CA GLN A 163 9.75 -18.77 -9.30
C GLN A 163 10.03 -17.45 -8.57
N LEU A 164 10.29 -17.56 -7.26
CA LEU A 164 10.78 -16.45 -6.49
C LEU A 164 12.26 -16.20 -6.81
N LEU A 165 12.68 -14.94 -6.88
CA LEU A 165 14.09 -14.56 -6.97
C LEU A 165 14.90 -15.20 -5.83
N GLU A 166 16.18 -15.45 -6.06
CA GLU A 166 17.10 -15.82 -4.98
C GLU A 166 17.12 -14.74 -3.89
N ALA A 167 17.44 -15.10 -2.65
CA ALA A 167 17.24 -14.23 -1.49
C ALA A 167 17.95 -12.89 -1.62
N ASP A 168 19.22 -12.89 -2.03
CA ASP A 168 20.01 -11.67 -2.17
C ASP A 168 19.48 -10.80 -3.34
N ALA A 169 19.08 -11.42 -4.44
CA ALA A 169 18.48 -10.73 -5.58
C ALA A 169 17.12 -10.12 -5.20
N LEU A 170 16.32 -10.84 -4.39
CA LEU A 170 15.03 -10.34 -3.90
C LEU A 170 15.19 -9.16 -2.96
N ILE A 171 16.19 -9.19 -2.06
CA ILE A 171 16.53 -8.06 -1.20
C ILE A 171 16.95 -6.86 -2.05
N ALA A 172 17.87 -7.07 -3.00
CA ALA A 172 18.32 -6.01 -3.90
C ALA A 172 17.16 -5.39 -4.70
N ASP A 173 16.20 -6.20 -5.12
CA ASP A 173 14.98 -5.75 -5.81
C ASP A 173 14.09 -4.92 -4.87
N VAL A 174 13.82 -5.37 -3.65
CA VAL A 174 13.03 -4.63 -2.66
C VAL A 174 13.70 -3.29 -2.29
N MET A 175 15.04 -3.27 -2.18
CA MET A 175 15.79 -2.05 -1.90
C MET A 175 15.62 -0.95 -2.97
N GLN A 176 15.22 -1.30 -4.22
CA GLN A 176 14.92 -0.31 -5.26
C GLN A 176 13.68 0.57 -4.95
N LEU A 177 12.86 0.19 -3.97
CA LEU A 177 11.73 1.01 -3.53
C LEU A 177 12.19 2.30 -2.84
N ASP A 178 13.37 2.31 -2.24
CA ASP A 178 14.03 3.50 -1.68
C ASP A 178 13.06 4.47 -0.97
N PRO A 179 12.50 4.11 0.19
CA PRO A 179 11.43 4.88 0.81
C PRO A 179 11.84 6.30 1.19
N LEU A 180 13.06 6.50 1.71
CA LEU A 180 13.54 7.82 2.12
C LEU A 180 13.79 8.73 0.92
N GLY A 181 14.48 8.23 -0.11
CA GLY A 181 14.69 8.98 -1.35
C GLY A 181 13.38 9.23 -2.11
N SER A 182 12.44 8.30 -2.06
CA SER A 182 11.15 8.44 -2.71
C SER A 182 10.26 9.47 -2.03
N ILE A 183 10.11 9.44 -0.70
CA ILE A 183 9.23 10.38 0.01
C ILE A 183 9.74 11.82 -0.10
N ALA A 184 11.05 12.03 -0.14
CA ALA A 184 11.66 13.35 -0.32
C ALA A 184 11.32 14.02 -1.65
N GLN A 185 10.91 13.26 -2.67
CA GLN A 185 10.54 13.77 -4.00
C GLN A 185 9.04 14.08 -4.16
N ILE A 186 8.21 13.75 -3.15
CA ILE A 186 6.76 13.92 -3.24
C ILE A 186 6.30 15.36 -2.92
N PRO A 187 6.85 16.07 -1.92
CA PRO A 187 6.43 17.46 -1.65
C PRO A 187 6.48 18.34 -2.90
N PRO A 188 5.53 19.27 -3.05
CA PRO A 188 4.53 19.71 -2.07
C PRO A 188 3.20 18.90 -2.09
N ARG A 189 3.16 17.74 -2.77
CA ARG A 189 1.97 16.87 -2.77
C ARG A 189 1.71 16.34 -1.36
N ARG A 190 0.46 16.05 -1.06
CA ARG A 190 0.03 15.74 0.31
C ARG A 190 0.49 14.38 0.80
N LEU A 191 1.00 14.35 2.01
CA LEU A 191 1.51 13.15 2.67
C LEU A 191 0.86 12.98 4.04
N LEU A 192 0.46 11.74 4.36
CA LEU A 192 0.08 11.30 5.70
C LEU A 192 0.94 10.10 6.08
N ILE A 193 1.55 10.15 7.26
CA ILE A 193 2.33 9.06 7.83
C ILE A 193 1.67 8.65 9.13
N GLY A 194 1.06 7.46 9.15
CA GLY A 194 0.42 6.87 10.32
C GLY A 194 1.23 5.71 10.89
N HIS A 195 1.41 5.64 12.21
CA HIS A 195 2.14 4.52 12.83
C HIS A 195 1.60 4.19 14.22
N GLY A 196 1.64 2.90 14.58
CA GLY A 196 1.32 2.47 15.94
C GLY A 196 2.50 2.70 16.88
N ALA A 197 2.26 3.31 18.03
CA ALA A 197 3.32 3.56 19.01
C ALA A 197 3.94 2.26 19.56
N GLU A 198 3.18 1.16 19.58
CA GLU A 198 3.58 -0.15 20.10
C GLU A 198 3.82 -1.17 18.99
N ASP A 199 4.15 -0.69 17.77
CA ASP A 199 4.51 -1.56 16.67
C ASP A 199 5.82 -2.29 16.97
N ARG A 200 5.76 -3.63 17.02
CA ARG A 200 6.91 -4.50 17.32
C ARG A 200 7.55 -5.11 16.06
N GLU A 201 7.03 -4.80 14.89
CA GLU A 201 7.53 -5.31 13.61
C GLU A 201 8.29 -4.24 12.83
N VAL A 202 7.71 -3.05 12.78
CA VAL A 202 8.36 -1.86 12.22
C VAL A 202 8.38 -0.82 13.33
N ASN A 203 9.57 -0.49 13.84
CA ASN A 203 9.69 0.48 14.92
C ASN A 203 9.11 1.84 14.53
N VAL A 204 8.42 2.49 15.46
CA VAL A 204 7.79 3.81 15.25
C VAL A 204 8.79 4.91 14.82
N THR A 205 10.09 4.72 15.04
CA THR A 205 11.14 5.61 14.53
C THR A 205 11.11 5.72 13.01
N ASN A 206 10.76 4.64 12.29
CA ASN A 206 10.62 4.65 10.83
C ASN A 206 9.63 5.74 10.36
N ALA A 207 8.51 5.94 11.07
CA ALA A 207 7.56 7.00 10.74
C ALA A 207 8.15 8.40 10.93
N ARG A 208 9.02 8.59 11.93
CA ARG A 208 9.72 9.86 12.16
C ARG A 208 10.80 10.12 11.12
N ASP A 209 11.50 9.06 10.69
CA ASP A 209 12.54 9.16 9.66
C ASP A 209 11.90 9.48 8.29
N LEU A 210 10.77 8.87 7.95
CA LEU A 210 9.98 9.23 6.77
C LEU A 210 9.49 10.70 6.85
N TYR A 211 9.02 11.14 8.02
CA TYR A 211 8.57 12.50 8.24
C TYR A 211 9.70 13.52 8.06
N ALA A 212 10.87 13.22 8.62
CA ALA A 212 12.06 14.05 8.46
C ALA A 212 12.53 14.10 6.99
N ALA A 213 12.51 12.96 6.29
CA ALA A 213 12.88 12.89 4.87
C ALA A 213 11.91 13.66 3.96
N ALA A 214 10.66 13.84 4.36
CA ALA A 214 9.68 14.70 3.69
C ALA A 214 9.83 16.19 4.06
N GLU A 215 10.93 16.61 4.72
CA GLU A 215 11.16 17.96 5.22
C GLU A 215 9.97 18.51 6.04
N GLU A 216 9.35 17.65 6.83
CA GLU A 216 8.16 17.93 7.64
C GLU A 216 6.91 18.39 6.86
N HIS A 217 6.89 18.21 5.54
CA HIS A 217 5.73 18.51 4.68
C HIS A 217 4.64 17.42 4.70
N ALA A 218 4.66 16.55 5.72
CA ALA A 218 3.68 15.48 5.91
C ALA A 218 2.86 15.70 7.19
N GLU A 219 1.67 15.10 7.24
CA GLU A 219 0.98 14.90 8.51
C GLU A 219 1.53 13.63 9.18
N LEU A 220 2.10 13.75 10.38
CA LEU A 220 2.53 12.61 11.18
C LEU A 220 1.48 12.28 12.25
N ARG A 221 1.03 11.03 12.30
CA ARG A 221 0.04 10.52 13.27
C ARG A 221 0.55 9.25 13.95
N ILE A 222 0.96 9.37 15.21
CA ILE A 222 1.34 8.24 16.05
C ILE A 222 0.15 7.83 16.91
N ILE A 223 -0.34 6.60 16.72
CA ILE A 223 -1.52 6.08 17.40
C ILE A 223 -1.07 5.33 18.66
N GLN A 224 -1.30 5.94 19.83
CA GLN A 224 -0.92 5.36 21.12
C GLN A 224 -1.69 4.06 21.39
N GLY A 225 -1.00 3.03 21.92
CA GLY A 225 -1.57 1.72 22.18
C GLY A 225 -1.86 0.87 20.95
N ALA A 226 -1.53 1.35 19.74
CA ALA A 226 -1.70 0.58 18.52
C ALA A 226 -0.39 -0.13 18.14
N GLY A 227 -0.52 -1.37 17.64
CA GLY A 227 0.57 -2.15 17.05
C GLY A 227 0.64 -2.01 15.52
N HIS A 228 1.23 -3.01 14.88
CA HIS A 228 1.46 -3.01 13.41
C HIS A 228 0.18 -3.07 12.57
N THR A 229 -0.86 -3.78 13.02
CA THR A 229 -2.08 -4.02 12.23
C THR A 229 -3.05 -2.84 12.32
N LEU A 230 -2.73 -1.75 11.64
CA LEU A 230 -3.51 -0.50 11.71
C LEU A 230 -4.80 -0.51 10.87
N ARG A 231 -4.92 -1.34 9.84
CA ARG A 231 -6.09 -1.35 8.93
C ARG A 231 -7.42 -1.64 9.64
N ALA A 232 -7.38 -2.30 10.80
CA ALA A 232 -8.55 -2.59 11.63
C ALA A 232 -8.70 -1.63 12.82
N ASP A 233 -7.81 -0.65 12.99
CA ASP A 233 -7.89 0.33 14.08
C ASP A 233 -8.84 1.47 13.68
N PRO A 234 -9.95 1.69 14.39
CA PRO A 234 -10.92 2.73 14.02
C PRO A 234 -10.34 4.14 14.07
N ARG A 235 -9.28 4.36 14.86
CA ARG A 235 -8.59 5.66 14.93
C ARG A 235 -7.78 5.92 13.65
N MET A 236 -7.23 4.86 13.05
CA MET A 236 -6.58 4.96 11.74
C MET A 236 -7.61 5.27 10.66
N VAL A 237 -8.76 4.59 10.65
CA VAL A 237 -9.85 4.86 9.70
C VAL A 237 -10.32 6.31 9.82
N ALA A 238 -10.57 6.79 11.04
CA ALA A 238 -10.96 8.19 11.29
C ALA A 238 -9.87 9.19 10.83
N THR A 239 -8.59 8.84 11.04
CA THR A 239 -7.45 9.66 10.58
C THR A 239 -7.42 9.75 9.06
N LEU A 240 -7.60 8.62 8.36
CA LEU A 240 -7.63 8.58 6.91
C LEU A 240 -8.84 9.35 6.35
N LEU A 241 -10.04 9.15 6.91
CA LEU A 241 -11.24 9.91 6.51
C LEU A 241 -11.03 11.42 6.68
N GLY A 242 -10.52 11.85 7.83
CA GLY A 242 -10.22 13.27 8.05
C GLY A 242 -9.12 13.81 7.12
N TRP A 243 -8.20 12.97 6.65
CA TRP A 243 -7.21 13.35 5.62
C TRP A 243 -7.89 13.47 4.25
N LEU A 244 -8.77 12.54 3.86
CA LEU A 244 -9.54 12.60 2.62
C LEU A 244 -10.46 13.83 2.55
N ASP A 245 -11.12 14.20 3.64
CA ASP A 245 -12.01 15.37 3.71
C ASP A 245 -11.28 16.70 3.42
N ARG A 246 -9.99 16.76 3.67
CA ARG A 246 -9.15 17.95 3.42
C ARG A 246 -8.53 17.97 2.02
N HIS A 247 -8.80 17.00 1.21
CA HIS A 247 -8.33 16.83 -0.18
C HIS A 247 -9.48 16.96 -1.12
#